data_d23d857bbdc95aba75a210026588a2cf
#
_entry.id   d23d857bbdc95aba75a210026588a2cf
#
_cell.length_a   1.000
_cell.length_b   1.000
_cell.length_c   1.000
_cell.angle_alpha   90.00
_cell.angle_beta   90.00
_cell.angle_gamma   90.00
#
_symmetry.space_group_name_H-M   'P 1'
#
loop_
_entity.id
_entity.type
_entity.pdbx_description
1 polymer ?
#
loop_
_entity_poly.entity_id
_entity_poly.type
_entity_poly.pdbx_seq_one_letter_code
_entity_poly.pdbx_strand_id
1 'polypeptide(L)'
;MDFISMKETLKTRFFPVLVIFGDDEWLKSKAVSNVRDCLQIDFPDVNCFTYEQGVDVDELITACNTLPFFSKQKFILVENFAFPTGKKASEVKSKLENYLQTADDSCVLVFVSEESKPFEGIKGIELVNCKRLAEKQVVSWITAYCKRQGRQILPTVATKISQYCLCDMARVATETEKLCSYATSQITDQDVELLVHKDTNYEIFKLGEAIASKNNAKSLDMLQGLLNRGEQPRALFGLLYNFYRRMYYVRTTNYTHQQLADMLGVKKDWMIRQVEGIANQYKPMQLKRALDCFASCDEKLKRFFNESEEIQLLVLNLLAL
;
A
#
# COMPACT_ATOMS: atom_id res chain seq x y z
N MET A 1 -6.31 3.86 17.18
CA MET A 1 -4.82 3.95 17.24
C MET A 1 -4.20 3.78 15.86
N ASP A 2 -2.94 4.19 15.67
CA ASP A 2 -2.21 3.91 14.43
C ASP A 2 -1.48 2.57 14.50
N PHE A 3 -1.29 1.92 13.35
CA PHE A 3 -0.54 0.65 13.24
C PHE A 3 0.84 0.68 13.93
N ILE A 4 1.57 1.80 13.84
CA ILE A 4 2.94 1.92 14.41
C ILE A 4 2.90 1.87 15.94
N SER A 5 1.96 2.55 16.58
CA SER A 5 1.80 2.60 18.05
C SER A 5 1.06 1.39 18.63
N MET A 6 0.39 0.61 17.78
CA MET A 6 -0.50 -0.49 18.17
C MET A 6 0.20 -1.49 19.11
N LYS A 7 1.39 -1.97 18.72
CA LYS A 7 2.08 -3.03 19.47
C LYS A 7 2.43 -2.64 20.92
N GLU A 8 2.81 -1.39 21.13
CA GLU A 8 3.09 -0.91 22.51
C GLU A 8 1.80 -0.66 23.28
N THR A 9 0.75 -0.20 22.62
CA THR A 9 -0.57 0.00 23.23
C THR A 9 -1.19 -1.33 23.68
N LEU A 10 -1.10 -2.38 22.85
CA LEU A 10 -1.61 -3.72 23.17
C LEU A 10 -0.90 -4.39 24.36
N LYS A 11 0.35 -4.04 24.65
CA LYS A 11 1.05 -4.54 25.84
C LYS A 11 0.57 -3.93 27.15
N THR A 12 0.00 -2.74 27.08
CA THR A 12 -0.38 -1.95 28.27
C THR A 12 -1.87 -1.87 28.49
N ARG A 13 -2.68 -2.17 27.48
CA ARG A 13 -4.13 -2.04 27.53
C ARG A 13 -4.82 -3.17 26.78
N PHE A 14 -5.82 -3.76 27.42
CA PHE A 14 -6.71 -4.76 26.84
C PHE A 14 -7.87 -4.09 26.07
N PHE A 15 -8.24 -4.68 24.94
CA PHE A 15 -9.38 -4.26 24.13
C PHE A 15 -10.20 -5.50 23.75
N PRO A 16 -11.45 -5.64 24.22
CA PRO A 16 -12.28 -6.80 23.92
C PRO A 16 -12.71 -6.82 22.45
N VAL A 17 -12.83 -5.66 21.81
CA VAL A 17 -13.18 -5.53 20.38
C VAL A 17 -12.23 -4.56 19.68
N LEU A 18 -11.60 -5.03 18.62
CA LEU A 18 -10.73 -4.27 17.75
C LEU A 18 -11.30 -4.24 16.32
N VAL A 19 -11.19 -3.12 15.65
CA VAL A 19 -11.50 -2.99 14.23
C VAL A 19 -10.25 -2.53 13.50
N ILE A 20 -9.70 -3.40 12.68
CA ILE A 20 -8.54 -3.14 11.82
C ILE A 20 -9.07 -2.72 10.46
N PHE A 21 -8.81 -1.48 10.06
CA PHE A 21 -9.36 -0.92 8.81
C PHE A 21 -8.29 -0.19 7.99
N GLY A 22 -8.47 -0.14 6.69
CA GLY A 22 -7.60 0.58 5.77
C GLY A 22 -7.44 -0.12 4.43
N ASP A 23 -6.63 0.48 3.56
CA ASP A 23 -6.39 0.05 2.18
C ASP A 23 -5.07 -0.72 1.99
N ASP A 24 -4.30 -0.93 3.06
CA ASP A 24 -3.04 -1.68 3.00
C ASP A 24 -3.21 -3.08 3.62
N GLU A 25 -3.29 -4.08 2.75
CA GLU A 25 -3.53 -5.48 3.16
C GLU A 25 -2.38 -6.06 4.01
N TRP A 26 -1.13 -5.64 3.72
CA TRP A 26 0.01 -6.10 4.51
C TRP A 26 -0.06 -5.55 5.95
N LEU A 27 -0.40 -4.27 6.10
CA LEU A 27 -0.59 -3.67 7.43
C LEU A 27 -1.72 -4.33 8.20
N LYS A 28 -2.86 -4.60 7.54
CA LYS A 28 -4.01 -5.30 8.16
C LYS A 28 -3.62 -6.69 8.64
N SER A 29 -3.00 -7.50 7.77
CA SER A 29 -2.53 -8.84 8.13
C SER A 29 -1.51 -8.80 9.27
N LYS A 30 -0.57 -7.86 9.22
CA LYS A 30 0.43 -7.70 10.30
C LYS A 30 -0.17 -7.19 11.59
N ALA A 31 -1.22 -6.37 11.54
CA ALA A 31 -1.96 -5.93 12.73
C ALA A 31 -2.67 -7.12 13.39
N VAL A 32 -3.35 -7.98 12.62
CA VAL A 32 -3.97 -9.23 13.11
C VAL A 32 -2.92 -10.12 13.79
N SER A 33 -1.77 -10.35 13.13
CA SER A 33 -0.66 -11.13 13.71
C SER A 33 -0.17 -10.51 15.02
N ASN A 34 0.00 -9.18 15.08
CA ASN A 34 0.45 -8.50 16.29
C ASN A 34 -0.54 -8.66 17.46
N VAL A 35 -1.86 -8.63 17.20
CA VAL A 35 -2.88 -8.92 18.24
C VAL A 35 -2.71 -10.34 18.75
N ARG A 36 -2.67 -11.33 17.85
CA ARG A 36 -2.52 -12.75 18.20
C ARG A 36 -1.23 -13.00 19.00
N ASP A 37 -0.10 -12.44 18.56
CA ASP A 37 1.18 -12.57 19.24
C ASP A 37 1.18 -11.97 20.65
N CYS A 38 0.42 -10.88 20.87
CA CYS A 38 0.31 -10.24 22.20
C CYS A 38 -0.54 -11.05 23.16
N LEU A 39 -1.52 -11.80 22.68
CA LEU A 39 -2.44 -12.60 23.52
C LEU A 39 -1.80 -13.90 24.03
N GLN A 40 -0.78 -14.44 23.34
CA GLN A 40 -0.09 -15.69 23.71
C GLN A 40 -1.07 -16.82 24.03
N ILE A 41 -2.02 -17.08 23.11
CA ILE A 41 -3.13 -18.03 23.33
C ILE A 41 -2.61 -19.47 23.37
N ASP A 42 -2.94 -20.19 24.45
CA ASP A 42 -2.70 -21.63 24.55
C ASP A 42 -3.72 -22.39 23.67
N PHE A 43 -3.27 -23.49 23.09
CA PHE A 43 -4.08 -24.34 22.21
C PHE A 43 -4.81 -23.55 21.10
N PRO A 44 -4.08 -22.87 20.18
CA PRO A 44 -4.67 -21.98 19.19
C PRO A 44 -5.68 -22.67 18.26
N ASP A 45 -5.53 -23.96 18.02
CA ASP A 45 -6.44 -24.74 17.15
C ASP A 45 -7.88 -24.80 17.67
N VAL A 46 -8.08 -24.62 18.99
CA VAL A 46 -9.41 -24.66 19.64
C VAL A 46 -9.80 -23.34 20.30
N ASN A 47 -8.90 -22.35 20.29
CA ASN A 47 -9.13 -21.03 20.89
C ASN A 47 -9.00 -19.86 19.88
N CYS A 48 -8.59 -20.13 18.64
CA CYS A 48 -8.54 -19.13 17.57
C CYS A 48 -9.54 -19.51 16.47
N PHE A 49 -10.51 -18.66 16.24
CA PHE A 49 -11.55 -18.87 15.23
C PHE A 49 -11.48 -17.78 14.17
N THR A 50 -11.69 -18.15 12.92
CA THR A 50 -11.79 -17.19 11.81
C THR A 50 -13.14 -17.37 11.12
N TYR A 51 -13.85 -16.28 10.99
CA TYR A 51 -15.11 -16.21 10.27
C TYR A 51 -14.92 -15.35 9.00
N GLU A 52 -15.61 -15.73 7.95
CA GLU A 52 -15.64 -14.99 6.70
C GLU A 52 -16.78 -13.96 6.66
N GLN A 53 -16.81 -13.19 5.60
CA GLN A 53 -17.85 -12.21 5.32
C GLN A 53 -19.26 -12.85 5.41
N GLY A 54 -20.19 -12.16 6.10
CA GLY A 54 -21.60 -12.58 6.16
C GLY A 54 -21.99 -13.38 7.38
N VAL A 55 -21.06 -13.61 8.33
CA VAL A 55 -21.39 -14.22 9.62
C VAL A 55 -22.43 -13.40 10.37
N ASP A 56 -23.38 -14.08 11.05
CA ASP A 56 -24.37 -13.43 11.90
C ASP A 56 -23.72 -12.89 13.18
N VAL A 57 -24.06 -11.65 13.54
CA VAL A 57 -23.52 -11.01 14.74
C VAL A 57 -23.99 -11.73 16.03
N ASP A 58 -25.16 -12.33 16.04
CA ASP A 58 -25.63 -13.14 17.19
C ASP A 58 -24.79 -14.42 17.36
N GLU A 59 -24.43 -15.06 16.26
CA GLU A 59 -23.51 -16.20 16.26
C GLU A 59 -22.13 -15.80 16.79
N LEU A 60 -21.58 -14.65 16.33
CA LEU A 60 -20.32 -14.12 16.82
C LEU A 60 -20.34 -13.82 18.32
N ILE A 61 -21.39 -13.14 18.81
CA ILE A 61 -21.54 -12.83 20.22
C ILE A 61 -21.66 -14.10 21.05
N THR A 62 -22.40 -15.10 20.55
CA THR A 62 -22.50 -16.41 21.21
C THR A 62 -21.13 -17.08 21.28
N ALA A 63 -20.37 -17.06 20.19
CA ALA A 63 -19.01 -17.56 20.16
C ALA A 63 -18.09 -16.78 21.12
N CYS A 64 -18.24 -15.46 21.22
CA CYS A 64 -17.48 -14.64 22.17
C CYS A 64 -17.79 -14.98 23.64
N ASN A 65 -19.01 -15.30 23.96
CA ASN A 65 -19.45 -15.62 25.34
C ASN A 65 -19.11 -17.05 25.79
N THR A 66 -18.68 -17.95 24.89
CA THR A 66 -18.19 -19.28 25.32
C THR A 66 -16.82 -19.13 25.98
N LEU A 67 -16.54 -19.94 27.00
CA LEU A 67 -15.25 -19.92 27.70
C LEU A 67 -14.12 -20.48 26.82
N PRO A 68 -12.89 -19.94 26.91
CA PRO A 68 -11.73 -20.50 26.21
C PRO A 68 -11.36 -21.88 26.79
N PHE A 69 -10.86 -22.78 25.97
CA PHE A 69 -10.49 -24.13 26.34
C PHE A 69 -9.05 -24.18 26.86
N PHE A 70 -8.89 -24.42 28.15
CA PHE A 70 -7.59 -24.46 28.83
C PHE A 70 -6.63 -23.29 28.49
N SER A 71 -7.18 -22.15 28.15
CA SER A 71 -6.45 -20.91 27.87
C SER A 71 -7.04 -19.75 28.65
N LYS A 72 -6.27 -18.71 28.89
CA LYS A 72 -6.77 -17.48 29.52
C LYS A 72 -7.69 -16.71 28.57
N GLN A 73 -7.38 -16.76 27.30
CA GLN A 73 -8.05 -15.96 26.27
C GLN A 73 -8.30 -16.77 25.01
N LYS A 74 -9.30 -16.37 24.25
CA LYS A 74 -9.53 -16.80 22.88
C LYS A 74 -9.52 -15.62 21.92
N PHE A 75 -9.30 -15.90 20.66
CA PHE A 75 -9.21 -14.94 19.59
C PHE A 75 -10.24 -15.27 18.51
N ILE A 76 -11.07 -14.31 18.17
CA ILE A 76 -12.05 -14.42 17.10
C ILE A 76 -11.75 -13.35 16.06
N LEU A 77 -11.48 -13.78 14.84
CA LEU A 77 -11.23 -12.95 13.68
C LEU A 77 -12.43 -12.99 12.73
N VAL A 78 -12.88 -11.85 12.27
CA VAL A 78 -13.86 -11.72 11.19
C VAL A 78 -13.21 -11.00 10.03
N GLU A 79 -12.93 -11.74 8.96
CA GLU A 79 -12.31 -11.21 7.75
C GLU A 79 -13.34 -10.54 6.84
N ASN A 80 -12.92 -9.44 6.20
CA ASN A 80 -13.73 -8.72 5.22
C ASN A 80 -15.14 -8.36 5.72
N PHE A 81 -15.26 -8.00 7.01
CA PHE A 81 -16.54 -7.68 7.58
C PHE A 81 -17.19 -6.47 6.91
N ALA A 82 -18.30 -6.72 6.22
CA ALA A 82 -19.14 -5.70 5.63
C ALA A 82 -20.24 -5.31 6.62
N PHE A 83 -20.11 -4.12 7.19
CA PHE A 83 -21.13 -3.62 8.11
C PHE A 83 -22.46 -3.43 7.34
N PRO A 84 -23.59 -3.95 7.85
CA PRO A 84 -24.87 -3.82 7.15
C PRO A 84 -25.35 -2.37 7.08
N THR A 85 -26.25 -2.08 6.14
CA THR A 85 -26.83 -0.75 5.96
C THR A 85 -28.27 -0.66 6.46
N GLY A 86 -28.76 0.56 6.66
CA GLY A 86 -30.15 0.82 7.04
C GLY A 86 -30.48 0.36 8.48
N LYS A 87 -31.67 -0.21 8.67
CA LYS A 87 -32.16 -0.66 10.01
C LYS A 87 -31.27 -1.74 10.64
N LYS A 88 -30.70 -2.65 9.84
CA LYS A 88 -29.79 -3.68 10.32
C LYS A 88 -28.51 -3.10 10.90
N ALA A 89 -28.04 -1.93 10.42
CA ALA A 89 -26.87 -1.26 10.97
C ALA A 89 -27.08 -0.85 12.44
N SER A 90 -28.25 -0.28 12.77
CA SER A 90 -28.57 0.13 14.13
C SER A 90 -28.69 -1.08 15.06
N GLU A 91 -29.28 -2.18 14.56
CA GLU A 91 -29.39 -3.43 15.30
C GLU A 91 -28.00 -4.03 15.65
N VAL A 92 -27.11 -4.12 14.67
CA VAL A 92 -25.73 -4.60 14.87
C VAL A 92 -24.98 -3.71 15.86
N LYS A 93 -25.11 -2.38 15.75
CA LYS A 93 -24.51 -1.45 16.72
C LYS A 93 -24.98 -1.73 18.14
N SER A 94 -26.29 -1.83 18.34
CA SER A 94 -26.88 -2.11 19.66
C SER A 94 -26.41 -3.46 20.23
N LYS A 95 -26.30 -4.49 19.38
CA LYS A 95 -25.82 -5.81 19.80
C LYS A 95 -24.36 -5.75 20.26
N LEU A 96 -23.50 -5.05 19.50
CA LEU A 96 -22.08 -4.86 19.86
C LEU A 96 -21.93 -4.01 21.13
N GLU A 97 -22.72 -2.94 21.29
CA GLU A 97 -22.73 -2.12 22.51
C GLU A 97 -23.16 -2.92 23.74
N ASN A 98 -24.19 -3.76 23.62
CA ASN A 98 -24.62 -4.64 24.69
C ASN A 98 -23.55 -5.68 25.05
N TYR A 99 -22.94 -6.31 24.05
CA TYR A 99 -21.81 -7.24 24.27
C TYR A 99 -20.68 -6.56 25.04
N LEU A 100 -20.28 -5.35 24.64
CA LEU A 100 -19.18 -4.60 25.26
C LEU A 100 -19.43 -4.23 26.73
N GLN A 101 -20.70 -4.17 27.18
CA GLN A 101 -21.03 -3.94 28.60
C GLN A 101 -20.74 -5.16 29.49
N THR A 102 -20.73 -6.34 28.88
CA THR A 102 -20.53 -7.63 29.60
C THR A 102 -19.23 -8.32 29.22
N ALA A 103 -18.52 -7.80 28.19
CA ALA A 103 -17.26 -8.36 27.72
C ALA A 103 -16.20 -8.28 28.80
N ASP A 104 -15.56 -9.41 29.05
CA ASP A 104 -14.41 -9.56 29.94
C ASP A 104 -13.10 -9.73 29.12
N ASP A 105 -12.04 -10.08 29.81
CA ASP A 105 -10.71 -10.30 29.19
C ASP A 105 -10.51 -11.72 28.63
N SER A 106 -11.54 -12.56 28.62
CA SER A 106 -11.47 -13.94 28.12
C SER A 106 -11.52 -14.06 26.61
N CYS A 107 -12.02 -13.02 25.90
CA CYS A 107 -12.19 -13.04 24.44
C CYS A 107 -11.74 -11.73 23.80
N VAL A 108 -11.01 -11.83 22.69
CA VAL A 108 -10.70 -10.71 21.81
C VAL A 108 -11.34 -10.94 20.44
N LEU A 109 -12.27 -10.06 20.07
CA LEU A 109 -12.94 -10.04 18.78
C LEU A 109 -12.30 -9.00 17.88
N VAL A 110 -11.84 -9.43 16.71
CA VAL A 110 -11.18 -8.57 15.72
C VAL A 110 -11.98 -8.57 14.43
N PHE A 111 -12.41 -7.39 14.00
CA PHE A 111 -12.97 -7.18 12.67
C PHE A 111 -11.91 -6.62 11.74
N VAL A 112 -11.78 -7.19 10.54
CA VAL A 112 -11.02 -6.60 9.43
C VAL A 112 -12.02 -6.03 8.44
N SER A 113 -11.93 -4.72 8.18
CA SER A 113 -12.86 -3.97 7.33
C SER A 113 -12.11 -3.01 6.42
N GLU A 114 -12.76 -2.53 5.37
CA GLU A 114 -12.22 -1.45 4.53
C GLU A 114 -12.37 -0.08 5.20
N GLU A 115 -13.47 0.14 5.93
CA GLU A 115 -13.84 1.43 6.50
C GLU A 115 -14.06 1.36 8.02
N SER A 116 -13.72 2.46 8.72
CA SER A 116 -13.99 2.64 10.15
C SER A 116 -15.38 3.21 10.44
N LYS A 117 -15.93 4.00 9.50
CA LYS A 117 -17.17 4.78 9.68
C LYS A 117 -18.33 4.02 10.35
N PRO A 118 -18.63 2.78 9.95
CA PRO A 118 -19.74 2.06 10.56
C PRO A 118 -19.57 1.77 12.06
N PHE A 119 -18.33 1.66 12.53
CA PHE A 119 -17.98 1.36 13.90
C PHE A 119 -17.77 2.61 14.78
N GLU A 120 -17.69 3.77 14.14
CA GLU A 120 -17.50 5.04 14.86
C GLU A 120 -18.70 5.35 15.76
N GLY A 121 -18.39 5.79 16.98
CA GLY A 121 -19.39 6.08 18.00
C GLY A 121 -19.79 4.90 18.89
N ILE A 122 -19.39 3.66 18.59
CA ILE A 122 -19.58 2.51 19.48
C ILE A 122 -18.51 2.59 20.58
N LYS A 123 -18.93 2.84 21.82
CA LYS A 123 -18.00 2.95 22.96
C LYS A 123 -17.39 1.59 23.28
N GLY A 124 -16.09 1.55 23.49
CA GLY A 124 -15.36 0.32 23.86
C GLY A 124 -14.72 -0.41 22.69
N ILE A 125 -15.01 -0.04 21.43
CA ILE A 125 -14.28 -0.52 20.26
C ILE A 125 -13.02 0.32 20.06
N GLU A 126 -11.90 -0.35 19.83
CA GLU A 126 -10.67 0.33 19.40
C GLU A 126 -10.47 0.20 17.88
N LEU A 127 -10.25 1.33 17.25
CA LEU A 127 -10.04 1.42 15.79
C LEU A 127 -8.55 1.44 15.47
N VAL A 128 -8.07 0.48 14.69
CA VAL A 128 -6.67 0.39 14.23
C VAL A 128 -6.58 0.82 12.78
N ASN A 129 -5.91 1.94 12.54
CA ASN A 129 -5.76 2.50 11.21
C ASN A 129 -4.58 1.83 10.47
N CYS A 130 -4.91 1.07 9.43
CA CYS A 130 -3.99 0.39 8.50
C CYS A 130 -4.07 0.99 7.08
N LYS A 131 -4.32 2.28 6.97
CA LYS A 131 -4.17 3.00 5.70
C LYS A 131 -2.70 3.10 5.31
N ARG A 132 -2.47 3.26 4.02
CA ARG A 132 -1.12 3.43 3.48
C ARG A 132 -0.30 4.44 4.27
N LEU A 133 0.90 4.05 4.67
CA LEU A 133 1.82 4.89 5.42
C LEU A 133 2.43 5.99 4.52
N ALA A 134 2.65 7.17 5.10
CA ALA A 134 3.45 8.20 4.46
C ALA A 134 4.94 7.79 4.44
N GLU A 135 5.71 8.30 3.47
CA GLU A 135 7.14 7.95 3.28
C GLU A 135 7.93 8.05 4.59
N LYS A 136 7.72 9.12 5.38
CA LYS A 136 8.39 9.29 6.68
C LYS A 136 8.10 8.14 7.67
N GLN A 137 6.87 7.65 7.67
CA GLN A 137 6.46 6.52 8.52
C GLN A 137 7.06 5.21 8.03
N VAL A 138 7.13 5.00 6.71
CA VAL A 138 7.81 3.85 6.10
C VAL A 138 9.29 3.84 6.46
N VAL A 139 9.99 4.98 6.32
CA VAL A 139 11.41 5.14 6.69
C VAL A 139 11.62 4.84 8.18
N SER A 140 10.75 5.35 9.05
CA SER A 140 10.80 5.05 10.49
C SER A 140 10.61 3.55 10.76
N TRP A 141 9.69 2.91 10.06
CA TRP A 141 9.45 1.46 10.17
C TRP A 141 10.68 0.65 9.73
N ILE A 142 11.29 0.97 8.57
CA ILE A 142 12.52 0.33 8.06
C ILE A 142 13.62 0.45 9.12
N THR A 143 13.87 1.65 9.62
CA THR A 143 14.92 1.91 10.61
C THR A 143 14.68 1.12 11.90
N ALA A 144 13.46 1.09 12.40
CA ALA A 144 13.09 0.33 13.59
C ALA A 144 13.19 -1.18 13.37
N TYR A 145 12.85 -1.67 12.18
CA TYR A 145 12.96 -3.08 11.81
C TYR A 145 14.45 -3.50 11.77
N CYS A 146 15.30 -2.77 11.06
CA CYS A 146 16.74 -3.03 10.98
C CYS A 146 17.38 -3.04 12.37
N LYS A 147 17.06 -2.07 13.22
CA LYS A 147 17.56 -2.01 14.61
C LYS A 147 17.17 -3.26 15.42
N ARG A 148 15.96 -3.76 15.28
CA ARG A 148 15.51 -5.00 15.96
C ARG A 148 16.25 -6.23 15.46
N GLN A 149 16.66 -6.24 14.20
CA GLN A 149 17.50 -7.29 13.59
C GLN A 149 19.00 -7.12 13.87
N GLY A 150 19.39 -6.17 14.73
CA GLY A 150 20.80 -5.88 15.05
C GLY A 150 21.56 -5.25 13.87
N ARG A 151 20.88 -4.58 12.96
CA ARG A 151 21.46 -3.91 11.80
C ARG A 151 21.34 -2.41 11.91
N GLN A 152 22.32 -1.68 11.39
CA GLN A 152 22.29 -0.23 11.27
C GLN A 152 21.91 0.17 9.85
N ILE A 153 21.16 1.26 9.69
CA ILE A 153 20.82 1.84 8.40
C ILE A 153 20.71 3.35 8.54
N LEU A 154 21.24 4.09 7.57
CA LEU A 154 21.07 5.54 7.52
C LEU A 154 19.67 5.91 7.02
N PRO A 155 19.05 7.00 7.53
CA PRO A 155 17.74 7.44 7.06
C PRO A 155 17.67 7.68 5.53
N THR A 156 18.76 8.16 4.92
CA THR A 156 18.86 8.35 3.46
C THR A 156 18.75 7.03 2.69
N VAL A 157 19.41 5.98 3.20
CA VAL A 157 19.34 4.63 2.61
C VAL A 157 17.95 4.02 2.79
N ALA A 158 17.35 4.19 3.98
CA ALA A 158 15.97 3.75 4.23
C ALA A 158 14.95 4.49 3.33
N THR A 159 15.15 5.79 3.09
CA THR A 159 14.34 6.57 2.14
C THR A 159 14.44 5.98 0.72
N LYS A 160 15.62 5.60 0.30
CA LYS A 160 15.84 4.99 -1.02
C LYS A 160 15.08 3.67 -1.17
N ILE A 161 15.09 2.81 -0.15
CA ILE A 161 14.29 1.57 -0.14
C ILE A 161 12.80 1.89 -0.27
N SER A 162 12.30 2.85 0.52
CA SER A 162 10.88 3.23 0.48
C SER A 162 10.45 3.75 -0.90
N GLN A 163 11.31 4.51 -1.57
CA GLN A 163 11.08 5.04 -2.91
C GLN A 163 11.11 3.93 -3.97
N TYR A 164 12.10 3.02 -3.92
CA TYR A 164 12.20 1.91 -4.86
C TYR A 164 11.00 0.96 -4.79
N CYS A 165 10.44 0.82 -3.60
CA CYS A 165 9.22 0.03 -3.36
C CYS A 165 7.93 0.86 -3.46
N LEU A 166 7.97 2.15 -3.83
CA LEU A 166 6.81 3.06 -3.88
C LEU A 166 6.02 3.10 -2.56
N CYS A 167 6.67 2.97 -1.41
CA CYS A 167 6.04 2.86 -0.09
C CYS A 167 5.00 1.72 0.01
N ASP A 168 5.08 0.69 -0.82
CA ASP A 168 4.29 -0.53 -0.68
C ASP A 168 4.85 -1.36 0.46
N MET A 169 4.08 -1.52 1.55
CA MET A 169 4.60 -2.13 2.78
C MET A 169 4.95 -3.61 2.64
N ALA A 170 4.26 -4.36 1.77
CA ALA A 170 4.60 -5.76 1.50
C ALA A 170 6.00 -5.86 0.87
N ARG A 171 6.26 -5.05 -0.15
CA ARG A 171 7.56 -4.99 -0.82
C ARG A 171 8.64 -4.44 0.09
N VAL A 172 8.37 -3.33 0.80
CA VAL A 172 9.30 -2.72 1.76
C VAL A 172 9.73 -3.75 2.81
N ALA A 173 8.80 -4.51 3.36
CA ALA A 173 9.10 -5.54 4.35
C ALA A 173 10.00 -6.63 3.78
N THR A 174 9.65 -7.20 2.62
CA THR A 174 10.42 -8.26 1.95
C THR A 174 11.83 -7.79 1.59
N GLU A 175 11.97 -6.59 1.00
CA GLU A 175 13.27 -6.06 0.60
C GLU A 175 14.13 -5.71 1.83
N THR A 176 13.53 -5.17 2.89
CA THR A 176 14.24 -4.86 4.14
C THR A 176 14.72 -6.13 4.84
N GLU A 177 13.89 -7.19 4.88
CA GLU A 177 14.27 -8.48 5.45
C GLU A 177 15.42 -9.12 4.69
N LYS A 178 15.39 -9.10 3.37
CA LYS A 178 16.47 -9.57 2.50
C LYS A 178 17.78 -8.81 2.78
N LEU A 179 17.73 -7.49 2.88
CA LEU A 179 18.89 -6.66 3.21
C LEU A 179 19.44 -6.96 4.63
N CYS A 180 18.57 -7.14 5.61
CA CYS A 180 18.98 -7.52 6.97
C CYS A 180 19.66 -8.90 7.02
N SER A 181 19.22 -9.82 6.18
CA SER A 181 19.80 -11.17 6.07
C SER A 181 21.16 -11.15 5.37
N TYR A 182 21.35 -10.25 4.42
CA TYR A 182 22.61 -10.09 3.68
C TYR A 182 23.67 -9.33 4.47
N ALA A 183 23.32 -8.19 5.05
CA ALA A 183 24.24 -7.31 5.74
C ALA A 183 24.72 -7.92 7.07
N THR A 184 26.00 -7.80 7.38
CA THR A 184 26.55 -8.28 8.65
C THR A 184 26.32 -7.28 9.81
N SER A 185 26.45 -5.98 9.56
CA SER A 185 26.30 -4.92 10.59
C SER A 185 25.52 -3.71 10.11
N GLN A 186 25.91 -3.16 8.97
CA GLN A 186 25.29 -1.94 8.41
C GLN A 186 24.81 -2.19 6.98
N ILE A 187 23.59 -1.73 6.68
CA ILE A 187 23.04 -1.72 5.33
C ILE A 187 23.50 -0.43 4.64
N THR A 188 24.19 -0.59 3.52
CA THR A 188 24.77 0.50 2.74
C THR A 188 23.92 0.85 1.51
N ASP A 189 24.22 1.98 0.88
CA ASP A 189 23.63 2.37 -0.40
C ASP A 189 23.94 1.37 -1.52
N GLN A 190 25.13 0.79 -1.51
CA GLN A 190 25.56 -0.23 -2.47
C GLN A 190 24.76 -1.54 -2.31
N ASP A 191 24.44 -1.95 -1.09
CA ASP A 191 23.62 -3.13 -0.84
C ASP A 191 22.20 -2.93 -1.39
N VAL A 192 21.65 -1.72 -1.25
CA VAL A 192 20.32 -1.38 -1.80
C VAL A 192 20.35 -1.42 -3.32
N GLU A 193 21.36 -0.83 -3.98
CA GLU A 193 21.49 -0.90 -5.45
C GLU A 193 21.67 -2.33 -5.97
N LEU A 194 22.37 -3.16 -5.23
CA LEU A 194 22.65 -4.55 -5.62
C LEU A 194 21.43 -5.46 -5.45
N LEU A 195 20.69 -5.31 -4.35
CA LEU A 195 19.70 -6.30 -3.94
C LEU A 195 18.24 -5.85 -4.12
N VAL A 196 17.94 -4.56 -3.97
CA VAL A 196 16.55 -4.10 -4.01
C VAL A 196 16.06 -4.01 -5.44
N HIS A 197 15.03 -4.77 -5.73
CA HIS A 197 14.35 -4.67 -7.03
C HIS A 197 13.51 -3.39 -7.10
N LYS A 198 13.85 -2.50 -8.03
CA LYS A 198 13.12 -1.25 -8.27
C LYS A 198 11.76 -1.56 -8.90
N ASP A 199 10.71 -0.90 -8.41
CA ASP A 199 9.40 -0.98 -9.07
C ASP A 199 9.45 -0.33 -10.46
N THR A 200 8.87 -1.00 -11.45
CA THR A 200 8.87 -0.47 -12.83
C THR A 200 8.17 0.90 -12.92
N ASN A 201 7.13 1.14 -12.11
CA ASN A 201 6.50 2.48 -12.05
C ASN A 201 7.42 3.54 -11.45
N TYR A 202 8.29 3.19 -10.48
CA TYR A 202 9.32 4.10 -9.99
C TYR A 202 10.30 4.47 -11.10
N GLU A 203 10.75 3.49 -11.87
CA GLU A 203 11.69 3.73 -12.96
C GLU A 203 11.06 4.54 -14.11
N ILE A 204 9.78 4.27 -14.44
CA ILE A 204 9.01 5.08 -15.40
C ILE A 204 8.85 6.52 -14.90
N PHE A 205 8.59 6.73 -13.60
CA PHE A 205 8.55 8.07 -13.03
C PHE A 205 9.90 8.78 -13.19
N LYS A 206 11.01 8.11 -12.87
CA LYS A 206 12.36 8.65 -13.05
C LYS A 206 12.73 8.91 -14.51
N LEU A 207 12.29 8.06 -15.42
CA LEU A 207 12.41 8.30 -16.87
C LEU A 207 11.62 9.54 -17.27
N GLY A 208 10.39 9.70 -16.78
CA GLY A 208 9.58 10.91 -16.99
C GLY A 208 10.24 12.19 -16.48
N GLU A 209 10.87 12.15 -15.30
CA GLU A 209 11.68 13.26 -14.77
C GLU A 209 12.88 13.59 -15.68
N ALA A 210 13.57 12.57 -16.17
CA ALA A 210 14.72 12.76 -17.07
C ALA A 210 14.29 13.37 -18.40
N ILE A 211 13.16 12.95 -18.98
CA ILE A 211 12.58 13.51 -20.20
C ILE A 211 12.16 14.97 -19.95
N ALA A 212 11.47 15.27 -18.85
CA ALA A 212 11.03 16.62 -18.53
C ALA A 212 12.21 17.60 -18.36
N SER A 213 13.31 17.12 -17.78
CA SER A 213 14.55 17.90 -17.64
C SER A 213 15.41 17.95 -18.92
N LYS A 214 14.93 17.41 -20.04
CA LYS A 214 15.64 17.36 -21.33
C LYS A 214 17.02 16.67 -21.25
N ASN A 215 17.18 15.73 -20.34
CA ASN A 215 18.41 14.96 -20.20
C ASN A 215 18.38 13.74 -21.13
N ASN A 216 18.75 13.97 -22.41
CA ASN A 216 18.65 12.98 -23.48
C ASN A 216 19.45 11.70 -23.16
N ALA A 217 20.71 11.85 -22.74
CA ALA A 217 21.58 10.71 -22.43
C ALA A 217 20.98 9.84 -21.33
N LYS A 218 20.61 10.45 -20.20
CA LYS A 218 20.01 9.74 -19.07
C LYS A 218 18.70 9.07 -19.45
N SER A 219 17.84 9.72 -20.24
CA SER A 219 16.55 9.16 -20.65
C SER A 219 16.72 7.91 -21.51
N LEU A 220 17.65 7.94 -22.48
CA LEU A 220 17.93 6.80 -23.34
C LEU A 220 18.61 5.65 -22.56
N ASP A 221 19.57 5.96 -21.69
CA ASP A 221 20.23 4.95 -20.85
C ASP A 221 19.21 4.25 -19.93
N MET A 222 18.29 5.00 -19.32
CA MET A 222 17.24 4.43 -18.47
C MET A 222 16.30 3.53 -19.28
N LEU A 223 15.86 3.97 -20.46
CA LEU A 223 14.99 3.16 -21.32
C LEU A 223 15.71 1.89 -21.76
N GLN A 224 16.97 2.00 -22.20
CA GLN A 224 17.76 0.85 -22.63
C GLN A 224 17.99 -0.12 -21.47
N GLY A 225 18.23 0.38 -20.27
CA GLY A 225 18.34 -0.43 -19.05
C GLY A 225 17.07 -1.23 -18.73
N LEU A 226 15.87 -0.64 -18.93
CA LEU A 226 14.60 -1.33 -18.78
C LEU A 226 14.45 -2.45 -19.84
N LEU A 227 14.72 -2.16 -21.09
CA LEU A 227 14.64 -3.14 -22.18
C LEU A 227 15.65 -4.29 -22.00
N ASN A 228 16.88 -4.01 -21.59
CA ASN A 228 17.92 -5.02 -21.36
C ASN A 228 17.58 -5.97 -20.18
N ARG A 229 16.78 -5.53 -19.23
CA ARG A 229 16.27 -6.39 -18.13
C ARG A 229 15.06 -7.24 -18.53
N GLY A 230 14.62 -7.14 -19.79
CA GLY A 230 13.52 -7.94 -20.31
C GLY A 230 12.13 -7.33 -20.12
N GLU A 231 12.05 -6.04 -19.73
CA GLU A 231 10.77 -5.35 -19.71
C GLU A 231 10.17 -5.30 -21.11
N GLN A 232 8.92 -5.69 -21.21
CA GLN A 232 8.23 -5.76 -22.50
C GLN A 232 7.96 -4.34 -23.05
N PRO A 233 8.35 -4.02 -24.30
CA PRO A 233 8.16 -2.68 -24.86
C PRO A 233 6.71 -2.19 -24.79
N ARG A 234 5.73 -3.04 -25.03
CA ARG A 234 4.30 -2.69 -24.91
C ARG A 234 3.89 -2.37 -23.47
N ALA A 235 4.47 -3.05 -22.49
CA ALA A 235 4.21 -2.73 -21.07
C ALA A 235 4.79 -1.35 -20.73
N LEU A 236 6.03 -1.06 -21.17
CA LEU A 236 6.65 0.26 -21.00
C LEU A 236 5.85 1.36 -21.70
N PHE A 237 5.35 1.11 -22.92
CA PHE A 237 4.44 2.02 -23.61
C PHE A 237 3.21 2.33 -22.76
N GLY A 238 2.53 1.32 -22.24
CA GLY A 238 1.32 1.48 -21.42
C GLY A 238 1.58 2.28 -20.14
N LEU A 239 2.72 2.03 -19.47
CA LEU A 239 3.11 2.75 -18.25
C LEU A 239 3.45 4.22 -18.55
N LEU A 240 4.23 4.49 -19.62
CA LEU A 240 4.55 5.86 -20.05
C LEU A 240 3.30 6.61 -20.51
N TYR A 241 2.42 5.96 -21.29
CA TYR A 241 1.15 6.55 -21.69
C TYR A 241 0.29 6.96 -20.49
N ASN A 242 0.13 6.06 -19.53
CA ASN A 242 -0.64 6.36 -18.31
C ASN A 242 0.02 7.47 -17.47
N PHE A 243 1.36 7.56 -17.47
CA PHE A 243 2.09 8.63 -16.82
C PHE A 243 1.77 9.99 -17.47
N TYR A 244 1.91 10.11 -18.82
CA TYR A 244 1.62 11.34 -19.55
C TYR A 244 0.12 11.69 -19.55
N ARG A 245 -0.77 10.70 -19.62
CA ARG A 245 -2.22 10.88 -19.49
C ARG A 245 -2.58 11.51 -18.13
N ARG A 246 -2.00 11.04 -17.04
CA ARG A 246 -2.18 11.64 -15.71
C ARG A 246 -1.70 13.10 -15.68
N MET A 247 -0.51 13.37 -16.19
CA MET A 247 0.02 14.76 -16.27
C MET A 247 -0.90 15.68 -17.07
N TYR A 248 -1.44 15.20 -18.20
CA TYR A 248 -2.34 15.98 -19.03
C TYR A 248 -3.60 16.39 -18.25
N TYR A 249 -4.26 15.46 -17.59
CA TYR A 249 -5.49 15.77 -16.84
C TYR A 249 -5.21 16.64 -15.60
N VAL A 250 -4.10 16.44 -14.90
CA VAL A 250 -3.67 17.32 -13.81
C VAL A 250 -3.50 18.78 -14.30
N ARG A 251 -3.00 18.97 -15.53
CA ARG A 251 -2.76 20.33 -16.09
C ARG A 251 -3.97 20.97 -16.76
N THR A 252 -4.97 20.21 -17.15
CA THR A 252 -6.08 20.70 -17.99
C THR A 252 -7.43 20.70 -17.27
N THR A 253 -7.52 20.13 -16.08
CA THR A 253 -8.76 20.10 -15.31
C THR A 253 -8.59 20.69 -13.93
N ASN A 254 -9.69 21.08 -13.29
CA ASN A 254 -9.73 21.56 -11.90
C ASN A 254 -10.22 20.48 -10.93
N TYR A 255 -10.12 19.20 -11.32
CA TYR A 255 -10.55 18.09 -10.46
C TYR A 255 -9.58 17.87 -9.30
N THR A 256 -10.10 17.41 -8.17
CA THR A 256 -9.27 16.94 -7.06
C THR A 256 -8.50 15.67 -7.46
N HIS A 257 -7.41 15.36 -6.76
CA HIS A 257 -6.65 14.14 -7.02
C HIS A 257 -7.50 12.87 -6.93
N GLN A 258 -8.46 12.82 -5.98
CA GLN A 258 -9.40 11.70 -5.84
C GLN A 258 -10.32 11.59 -7.06
N GLN A 259 -10.92 12.70 -7.50
CA GLN A 259 -11.78 12.71 -8.69
C GLN A 259 -11.03 12.29 -9.95
N LEU A 260 -9.76 12.70 -10.09
CA LEU A 260 -8.90 12.27 -11.20
C LEU A 260 -8.56 10.79 -11.10
N ALA A 261 -8.28 10.28 -9.91
CA ALA A 261 -8.02 8.86 -9.70
C ALA A 261 -9.23 8.01 -10.11
N ASP A 262 -10.43 8.39 -9.67
CA ASP A 262 -11.68 7.70 -10.02
C ASP A 262 -11.96 7.74 -11.53
N MET A 263 -11.81 8.91 -12.17
CA MET A 263 -12.01 9.10 -13.62
C MET A 263 -11.01 8.29 -14.47
N LEU A 264 -9.77 8.19 -14.01
CA LEU A 264 -8.69 7.50 -14.74
C LEU A 264 -8.60 6.01 -14.42
N GLY A 265 -9.43 5.51 -13.50
CA GLY A 265 -9.37 4.13 -13.03
C GLY A 265 -8.10 3.82 -12.24
N VAL A 266 -7.53 4.83 -11.59
CA VAL A 266 -6.32 4.69 -10.78
C VAL A 266 -6.73 4.36 -9.35
N LYS A 267 -6.36 3.19 -8.86
CA LYS A 267 -6.77 2.72 -7.52
C LYS A 267 -6.33 3.63 -6.36
N LYS A 268 -5.33 4.49 -6.57
CA LYS A 268 -4.68 5.27 -5.49
C LYS A 268 -4.38 6.70 -5.95
N ASP A 269 -4.94 7.68 -5.29
CA ASP A 269 -4.80 9.13 -5.60
C ASP A 269 -3.36 9.65 -5.53
N TRP A 270 -2.49 9.02 -4.73
CA TRP A 270 -1.07 9.39 -4.65
C TRP A 270 -0.35 9.29 -6.00
N MET A 271 -0.78 8.37 -6.88
CA MET A 271 -0.22 8.26 -8.24
C MET A 271 -0.54 9.48 -9.11
N ILE A 272 -1.59 10.22 -8.79
CA ILE A 272 -1.92 11.51 -9.42
C ILE A 272 -1.06 12.61 -8.81
N ARG A 273 -0.94 12.67 -7.48
CA ARG A 273 -0.08 13.65 -6.80
C ARG A 273 1.38 13.58 -7.23
N GLN A 274 1.87 12.36 -7.45
CA GLN A 274 3.27 12.13 -7.81
C GLN A 274 3.66 12.83 -9.13
N VAL A 275 2.77 12.88 -10.11
CA VAL A 275 3.06 13.48 -11.42
C VAL A 275 2.88 15.00 -11.47
N GLU A 276 2.27 15.62 -10.45
CA GLU A 276 1.92 17.03 -10.44
C GLU A 276 3.15 17.95 -10.58
N GLY A 277 4.22 17.66 -9.85
CA GLY A 277 5.46 18.44 -9.91
C GLY A 277 6.10 18.43 -11.30
N ILE A 278 6.04 17.30 -12.01
CA ILE A 278 6.55 17.18 -13.37
C ILE A 278 5.57 17.82 -14.36
N ALA A 279 4.27 17.59 -14.19
CA ALA A 279 3.24 18.16 -15.05
C ALA A 279 3.30 19.69 -15.12
N ASN A 280 3.67 20.34 -14.02
CA ASN A 280 3.82 21.80 -13.94
C ASN A 280 4.96 22.37 -14.81
N GLN A 281 5.91 21.53 -15.22
CA GLN A 281 7.00 21.92 -16.12
C GLN A 281 6.54 22.01 -17.60
N TYR A 282 5.35 21.44 -17.91
CA TYR A 282 4.82 21.40 -19.27
C TYR A 282 3.67 22.40 -19.47
N LYS A 283 3.61 22.99 -20.69
CA LYS A 283 2.40 23.66 -21.14
C LYS A 283 1.34 22.61 -21.55
N PRO A 284 0.03 22.89 -21.37
CA PRO A 284 -1.03 21.94 -21.76
C PRO A 284 -0.92 21.45 -23.20
N MET A 285 -0.51 22.32 -24.13
CA MET A 285 -0.33 21.98 -25.55
C MET A 285 0.83 20.99 -25.78
N GLN A 286 1.90 21.06 -24.98
CA GLN A 286 3.01 20.10 -25.08
C GLN A 286 2.54 18.71 -24.61
N LEU A 287 1.76 18.62 -23.52
CA LEU A 287 1.19 17.36 -23.07
C LEU A 287 0.19 16.77 -24.07
N LYS A 288 -0.60 17.63 -24.75
CA LYS A 288 -1.45 17.18 -25.85
C LYS A 288 -0.62 16.57 -26.99
N ARG A 289 0.43 17.26 -27.43
CA ARG A 289 1.36 16.73 -28.47
C ARG A 289 2.04 15.44 -28.05
N ALA A 290 2.37 15.31 -26.74
CA ALA A 290 2.88 14.06 -26.21
C ALA A 290 1.87 12.92 -26.42
N LEU A 291 0.59 13.13 -26.10
CA LEU A 291 -0.45 12.13 -26.33
C LEU A 291 -0.64 11.81 -27.83
N ASP A 292 -0.46 12.77 -28.73
CA ASP A 292 -0.48 12.54 -30.17
C ASP A 292 0.70 11.66 -30.61
N CYS A 293 1.91 11.83 -30.00
CA CYS A 293 3.04 10.93 -30.22
C CYS A 293 2.74 9.51 -29.76
N PHE A 294 2.07 9.34 -28.62
CA PHE A 294 1.62 8.01 -28.15
C PHE A 294 0.62 7.37 -29.11
N ALA A 295 -0.35 8.12 -29.63
CA ALA A 295 -1.31 7.62 -30.61
C ALA A 295 -0.62 7.11 -31.89
N SER A 296 0.35 7.87 -32.39
CA SER A 296 1.15 7.46 -33.55
C SER A 296 2.00 6.22 -33.28
N CYS A 297 2.60 6.12 -32.10
CA CYS A 297 3.39 4.96 -31.70
C CYS A 297 2.51 3.71 -31.54
N ASP A 298 1.31 3.82 -30.93
CA ASP A 298 0.36 2.71 -30.79
C ASP A 298 -0.05 2.12 -32.15
N GLU A 299 -0.30 2.99 -33.15
CA GLU A 299 -0.61 2.56 -34.50
C GLU A 299 0.52 1.72 -35.12
N LYS A 300 1.79 2.14 -34.92
CA LYS A 300 2.94 1.42 -35.43
C LYS A 300 3.18 0.09 -34.68
N LEU A 301 3.04 0.08 -33.36
CA LEU A 301 3.14 -1.14 -32.55
C LEU A 301 2.10 -2.21 -32.97
N LYS A 302 0.93 -1.79 -33.45
CA LYS A 302 -0.09 -2.70 -34.01
C LYS A 302 0.24 -3.27 -35.39
N ARG A 303 1.13 -2.60 -36.14
CA ARG A 303 1.54 -3.01 -37.49
C ARG A 303 2.79 -3.91 -37.54
N PHE A 304 3.20 -4.48 -36.41
CA PHE A 304 4.35 -5.39 -36.30
C PHE A 304 5.73 -4.75 -36.63
N PHE A 305 5.90 -3.49 -36.31
CA PHE A 305 7.22 -2.87 -36.33
C PHE A 305 8.10 -3.38 -35.18
N ASN A 306 9.41 -3.11 -35.24
CA ASN A 306 10.30 -3.39 -34.11
C ASN A 306 9.86 -2.58 -32.88
N GLU A 307 9.22 -3.26 -31.91
CA GLU A 307 8.61 -2.63 -30.75
C GLU A 307 9.63 -1.82 -29.92
N SER A 308 10.85 -2.34 -29.77
CA SER A 308 11.91 -1.66 -29.01
C SER A 308 12.37 -0.36 -29.70
N GLU A 309 12.51 -0.36 -31.02
CA GLU A 309 12.85 0.84 -31.77
C GLU A 309 11.74 1.89 -31.71
N GLU A 310 10.47 1.46 -31.82
CA GLU A 310 9.34 2.41 -31.76
C GLU A 310 9.20 3.08 -30.39
N ILE A 311 9.49 2.36 -29.29
CA ILE A 311 9.52 2.97 -27.96
C ILE A 311 10.71 3.94 -27.81
N GLN A 312 11.87 3.63 -28.37
CA GLN A 312 13.01 4.56 -28.40
C GLN A 312 12.68 5.84 -29.18
N LEU A 313 12.07 5.70 -30.37
CA LEU A 313 11.60 6.83 -31.16
C LEU A 313 10.54 7.67 -30.43
N LEU A 314 9.62 7.00 -29.70
CA LEU A 314 8.65 7.69 -28.86
C LEU A 314 9.36 8.58 -27.83
N VAL A 315 10.33 8.02 -27.08
CA VAL A 315 11.08 8.79 -26.07
C VAL A 315 11.84 9.96 -26.71
N LEU A 316 12.45 9.78 -27.88
CA LEU A 316 13.11 10.88 -28.64
C LEU A 316 12.10 11.98 -29.01
N ASN A 317 10.91 11.61 -29.49
CA ASN A 317 9.84 12.58 -29.79
C ASN A 317 9.36 13.34 -28.54
N LEU A 318 9.25 12.67 -27.41
CA LEU A 318 8.89 13.31 -26.14
C LEU A 318 9.97 14.27 -25.65
N LEU A 319 11.25 13.97 -25.87
CA LEU A 319 12.37 14.85 -25.56
C LEU A 319 12.40 16.12 -26.44
N ALA A 320 11.85 16.03 -27.65
CA ALA A 320 11.77 17.16 -28.59
C ALA A 320 10.61 18.15 -28.29
N LEU A 321 9.68 17.81 -27.41
CA LEU A 321 8.54 18.68 -26.99
C LEU A 321 8.96 19.77 -26.03
#